data_fd204f5f71296c19883e4c9db0216c37
#
_entry.id   fd204f5f71296c19883e4c9db0216c37
#
_cell.length_a   1.000
_cell.length_b   1.000
_cell.length_c   1.000
_cell.angle_alpha   90.00
_cell.angle_beta   90.00
_cell.angle_gamma   90.00
#
_symmetry.space_group_name_H-M   'P 1'
#
loop_
_entity.id
_entity.type
_entity.pdbx_description
1 polymer ?
#
loop_
_entity_poly.entity_id
_entity_poly.type
_entity_poly.pdbx_seq_one_letter_code
_entity_poly.pdbx_strand_id
1 'polypeptide(L)'
;VLGASTYFIIDHYKESNKQAELYGELANLVNATAQTDAATEPAEQIPYSEEKMLLPELAELYHQNGDLVGWISIADTNINYPVMQSVNEPNFYLKHGFDKAYSDYGCPYVQEDCDVQEPSDNLVIYGHHMSNGSMFAHLEKFKSKDFWSEHRMITFNTLTDKQEYEIVAVFRTVVYTDSPEAFKFYRFIDAESANEFDDFIAKCKELALYDTGVTAEY
;
A
#
# COMPACT_ATOMS: atom_id res chain seq x y z
N VAL A 1 33.00 8.26 -20.71
CA VAL A 1 32.51 7.36 -19.63
C VAL A 1 32.11 8.18 -18.41
N LEU A 2 32.91 9.13 -17.91
CA LEU A 2 32.59 9.99 -16.75
C LEU A 2 31.32 10.85 -16.96
N GLY A 3 31.09 11.39 -18.16
CA GLY A 3 29.93 12.24 -18.46
C GLY A 3 28.57 11.50 -18.40
N ALA A 4 28.54 10.24 -18.86
CA ALA A 4 27.33 9.42 -18.81
C ALA A 4 26.98 9.05 -17.34
N SER A 5 27.99 8.69 -16.55
CA SER A 5 27.79 8.33 -15.14
C SER A 5 27.25 9.50 -14.30
N THR A 6 27.77 10.70 -14.55
CA THR A 6 27.30 11.94 -13.89
C THR A 6 25.87 12.29 -14.30
N TYR A 7 25.52 12.10 -15.57
CA TYR A 7 24.17 12.33 -16.07
C TYR A 7 23.15 11.41 -15.38
N PHE A 8 23.43 10.08 -15.29
CA PHE A 8 22.56 9.13 -14.62
C PHE A 8 22.36 9.45 -13.13
N ILE A 9 23.40 9.89 -12.43
CA ILE A 9 23.31 10.28 -11.01
C ILE A 9 22.40 11.51 -10.86
N ILE A 10 22.58 12.52 -11.69
CA ILE A 10 21.78 13.75 -11.64
C ILE A 10 20.31 13.45 -11.98
N ASP A 11 20.06 12.62 -12.97
CA ASP A 11 18.70 12.25 -13.38
C ASP A 11 17.98 11.47 -12.27
N HIS A 12 18.66 10.50 -11.67
CA HIS A 12 18.14 9.77 -10.51
C HIS A 12 17.82 10.67 -9.31
N TYR A 13 18.68 11.67 -9.02
CA TYR A 13 18.42 12.64 -7.95
C TYR A 13 17.22 13.53 -8.25
N LYS A 14 17.05 13.96 -9.51
CA LYS A 14 15.91 14.79 -9.93
C LYS A 14 14.61 14.01 -9.79
N GLU A 15 14.59 12.74 -10.22
CA GLU A 15 13.42 11.89 -10.09
C GLU A 15 13.10 11.62 -8.62
N SER A 16 14.09 11.30 -7.79
CA SER A 16 13.92 11.13 -6.34
C SER A 16 13.24 12.35 -5.70
N ASN A 17 13.74 13.56 -6.01
CA ASN A 17 13.17 14.78 -5.45
C ASN A 17 11.76 15.05 -5.97
N LYS A 18 11.50 14.85 -7.28
CA LYS A 18 10.17 14.98 -7.88
C LYS A 18 9.16 14.07 -7.21
N GLN A 19 9.53 12.80 -6.97
CA GLN A 19 8.64 11.84 -6.33
C GLN A 19 8.40 12.18 -4.86
N ALA A 20 9.45 12.61 -4.14
CA ALA A 20 9.32 13.04 -2.75
C ALA A 20 8.41 14.27 -2.60
N GLU A 21 8.53 15.24 -3.52
CA GLU A 21 7.67 16.42 -3.57
C GLU A 21 6.21 16.02 -3.86
N LEU A 22 5.97 15.24 -4.92
CA LEU A 22 4.63 14.77 -5.30
C LEU A 22 3.94 14.05 -4.13
N TYR A 23 4.55 13.02 -3.58
CA TYR A 23 3.92 12.26 -2.50
C TYR A 23 3.82 13.07 -1.20
N GLY A 24 4.75 14.00 -0.96
CA GLY A 24 4.67 14.94 0.15
C GLY A 24 3.47 15.90 0.02
N GLU A 25 3.22 16.45 -1.15
CA GLU A 25 2.05 17.30 -1.43
C GLU A 25 0.74 16.54 -1.26
N LEU A 26 0.65 15.32 -1.80
CA LEU A 26 -0.53 14.46 -1.64
C LEU A 26 -0.80 14.13 -0.16
N ALA A 27 0.23 13.76 0.60
CA ALA A 27 0.09 13.49 2.04
C ALA A 27 -0.34 14.73 2.83
N ASN A 28 0.17 15.91 2.48
CA ASN A 28 -0.23 17.17 3.11
C ASN A 28 -1.71 17.49 2.81
N LEU A 29 -2.19 17.23 1.60
CA LEU A 29 -3.58 17.43 1.23
C LEU A 29 -4.51 16.54 2.06
N VAL A 30 -4.19 15.24 2.16
CA VAL A 30 -4.95 14.27 2.99
C VAL A 30 -4.99 14.71 4.45
N ASN A 31 -3.84 15.07 5.02
CA ASN A 31 -3.76 15.47 6.43
C ASN A 31 -4.47 16.79 6.72
N ALA A 32 -4.41 17.76 5.82
CA ALA A 32 -5.09 19.05 5.99
C ALA A 32 -6.62 18.88 6.00
N THR A 33 -7.14 18.06 5.08
CA THR A 33 -8.60 17.79 5.01
C THR A 33 -9.08 17.02 6.22
N ALA A 34 -8.35 15.99 6.65
CA ALA A 34 -8.69 15.20 7.84
C ALA A 34 -8.71 16.03 9.14
N GLN A 35 -7.91 17.10 9.24
CA GLN A 35 -7.92 18.01 10.39
C GLN A 35 -9.06 19.01 10.35
N THR A 36 -9.53 19.40 9.17
CA THR A 36 -10.62 20.37 9.02
C THR A 36 -11.96 19.77 9.41
N ASP A 37 -12.18 18.49 9.14
CA ASP A 37 -13.41 17.76 9.53
C ASP A 37 -13.59 17.65 11.04
N ALA A 38 -12.52 17.80 11.81
CA ALA A 38 -12.59 17.79 13.28
C ALA A 38 -13.04 19.15 13.88
N ALA A 39 -13.10 20.23 13.10
CA ALA A 39 -13.22 21.58 13.63
C ALA A 39 -14.33 22.47 13.02
N THR A 40 -14.96 22.12 11.89
CA THR A 40 -15.89 23.02 11.18
C THR A 40 -16.97 22.24 10.42
N GLU A 41 -18.07 22.90 10.03
CA GLU A 41 -19.24 22.41 9.30
C GLU A 41 -19.02 21.15 8.41
N PRO A 42 -20.01 20.24 8.29
CA PRO A 42 -19.81 18.98 7.57
C PRO A 42 -19.32 19.26 6.15
N ALA A 43 -18.18 18.68 5.82
CA ALA A 43 -17.62 18.71 4.47
C ALA A 43 -18.70 18.24 3.48
N GLU A 44 -18.69 18.81 2.28
CA GLU A 44 -19.61 18.39 1.22
C GLU A 44 -19.44 16.88 0.97
N GLN A 45 -20.45 16.11 1.30
CA GLN A 45 -20.42 14.66 1.15
C GLN A 45 -20.55 14.30 -0.33
N ILE A 46 -19.48 13.73 -0.90
CA ILE A 46 -19.45 13.31 -2.30
C ILE A 46 -19.84 11.83 -2.35
N PRO A 47 -20.96 11.49 -3.03
CA PRO A 47 -21.35 10.09 -3.14
C PRO A 47 -20.38 9.30 -4.02
N TYR A 48 -19.95 8.15 -3.52
CA TYR A 48 -19.17 7.17 -4.29
C TYR A 48 -20.07 6.15 -4.98
N SER A 49 -21.12 5.73 -4.27
CA SER A 49 -22.20 4.87 -4.78
C SER A 49 -23.54 5.29 -4.18
N GLU A 50 -24.62 4.56 -4.47
CA GLU A 50 -25.94 4.84 -3.87
C GLU A 50 -25.94 4.74 -2.33
N GLU A 51 -25.02 3.94 -1.75
CA GLU A 51 -24.98 3.64 -0.31
C GLU A 51 -23.71 4.16 0.40
N LYS A 52 -22.65 4.50 -0.35
CA LYS A 52 -21.33 4.87 0.21
C LYS A 52 -20.92 6.28 -0.21
N MET A 53 -20.32 6.99 0.73
CA MET A 53 -19.76 8.34 0.52
C MET A 53 -18.25 8.26 0.51
N LEU A 54 -17.60 9.08 -0.34
CA LEU A 54 -16.15 9.23 -0.30
C LEU A 54 -15.69 9.81 1.03
N LEU A 55 -14.57 9.32 1.53
CA LEU A 55 -13.86 9.99 2.61
C LEU A 55 -13.41 11.37 2.12
N PRO A 56 -13.75 12.47 2.84
CA PRO A 56 -13.44 13.83 2.39
C PRO A 56 -11.95 14.02 2.06
N GLU A 57 -11.08 13.42 2.87
CA GLU A 57 -9.62 13.49 2.68
C GLU A 57 -9.10 12.83 1.40
N LEU A 58 -9.87 11.93 0.78
CA LEU A 58 -9.51 11.23 -0.45
C LEU A 58 -10.25 11.72 -1.68
N ALA A 59 -11.32 12.49 -1.49
CA ALA A 59 -12.21 12.91 -2.57
C ALA A 59 -11.48 13.69 -3.69
N GLU A 60 -10.66 14.69 -3.31
CA GLU A 60 -9.91 15.49 -4.28
C GLU A 60 -8.88 14.64 -5.05
N LEU A 61 -8.20 13.71 -4.37
CA LEU A 61 -7.26 12.80 -5.01
C LEU A 61 -7.96 11.85 -5.99
N TYR A 62 -9.12 11.33 -5.62
CA TYR A 62 -9.93 10.47 -6.48
C TYR A 62 -10.40 11.21 -7.74
N HIS A 63 -10.74 12.50 -7.63
CA HIS A 63 -11.08 13.34 -8.79
C HIS A 63 -9.87 13.57 -9.72
N GLN A 64 -8.67 13.68 -9.15
CA GLN A 64 -7.44 13.82 -9.95
C GLN A 64 -7.05 12.51 -10.64
N ASN A 65 -7.24 11.37 -9.98
CA ASN A 65 -6.97 10.05 -10.56
C ASN A 65 -7.96 9.02 -10.04
N GLY A 66 -8.92 8.64 -10.89
CA GLY A 66 -9.97 7.65 -10.57
C GLY A 66 -9.48 6.21 -10.37
N ASP A 67 -8.18 5.92 -10.57
CA ASP A 67 -7.58 4.62 -10.24
C ASP A 67 -7.17 4.55 -8.74
N LEU A 68 -7.36 5.64 -7.97
CA LEU A 68 -7.16 5.63 -6.53
C LEU A 68 -8.17 4.70 -5.88
N VAL A 69 -7.69 3.79 -5.03
CA VAL A 69 -8.55 2.87 -4.26
C VAL A 69 -8.40 3.04 -2.75
N GLY A 70 -7.38 3.79 -2.29
CA GLY A 70 -7.20 4.05 -0.87
C GLY A 70 -5.89 4.74 -0.55
N TRP A 71 -5.59 4.79 0.75
CA TRP A 71 -4.40 5.41 1.31
C TRP A 71 -3.80 4.50 2.39
N ILE A 72 -2.49 4.19 2.26
CA ILE A 72 -1.77 3.37 3.23
C ILE A 72 -0.80 4.21 4.05
N SER A 73 -0.79 4.01 5.37
CA SER A 73 0.21 4.62 6.25
C SER A 73 0.62 3.70 7.39
N ILE A 74 1.86 3.86 7.83
CA ILE A 74 2.41 3.16 9.00
C ILE A 74 3.16 4.19 9.86
N ALA A 75 2.79 4.30 11.12
CA ALA A 75 3.38 5.25 12.06
C ALA A 75 4.91 5.08 12.14
N ASP A 76 5.63 6.19 12.33
CA ASP A 76 7.10 6.26 12.45
C ASP A 76 7.87 5.65 11.27
N THR A 77 7.22 5.55 10.11
CA THR A 77 7.84 5.16 8.84
C THR A 77 7.61 6.22 7.76
N ASN A 78 8.30 6.05 6.61
CA ASN A 78 8.01 6.86 5.42
C ASN A 78 6.81 6.33 4.60
N ILE A 79 6.16 5.25 5.07
CA ILE A 79 5.01 4.69 4.36
C ILE A 79 3.80 5.55 4.66
N ASN A 80 3.46 6.39 3.69
CA ASN A 80 2.31 7.31 3.73
C ASN A 80 1.98 7.70 2.28
N TYR A 81 1.24 6.84 1.58
CA TYR A 81 1.09 6.87 0.12
C TYR A 81 -0.33 6.58 -0.33
N PRO A 82 -0.75 7.15 -1.48
CA PRO A 82 -1.92 6.65 -2.19
C PRO A 82 -1.72 5.21 -2.62
N VAL A 83 -2.80 4.46 -2.69
CA VAL A 83 -2.82 3.11 -3.23
C VAL A 83 -3.73 3.08 -4.45
N MET A 84 -3.20 2.59 -5.55
CA MET A 84 -3.84 2.60 -6.86
C MET A 84 -4.32 1.20 -7.25
N GLN A 85 -5.25 1.10 -8.21
CA GLN A 85 -5.55 -0.16 -8.86
C GLN A 85 -5.89 0.09 -10.34
N SER A 86 -5.22 -0.64 -11.24
CA SER A 86 -5.52 -0.64 -12.67
C SER A 86 -5.89 -2.06 -13.10
N VAL A 87 -7.19 -2.34 -13.15
CA VAL A 87 -7.72 -3.67 -13.50
C VAL A 87 -7.41 -4.03 -14.96
N ASN A 88 -7.46 -3.05 -15.87
CA ASN A 88 -7.27 -3.28 -17.30
C ASN A 88 -5.80 -3.34 -17.74
N GLU A 89 -4.91 -2.78 -16.95
CA GLU A 89 -3.47 -2.78 -17.19
C GLU A 89 -2.72 -3.24 -15.94
N PRO A 90 -2.64 -4.57 -15.70
CA PRO A 90 -1.95 -5.13 -14.55
C PRO A 90 -0.51 -4.59 -14.44
N ASN A 91 -0.08 -4.27 -13.21
CA ASN A 91 1.23 -3.69 -12.93
C ASN A 91 1.52 -2.31 -13.54
N PHE A 92 0.51 -1.57 -14.05
CA PHE A 92 0.72 -0.21 -14.57
C PHE A 92 1.49 0.65 -13.56
N TYR A 93 1.04 0.67 -12.30
CA TYR A 93 1.63 1.47 -11.23
C TYR A 93 2.99 0.97 -10.71
N LEU A 94 3.47 -0.17 -11.21
CA LEU A 94 4.86 -0.60 -10.97
C LEU A 94 5.87 0.43 -11.54
N LYS A 95 5.52 1.10 -12.63
CA LYS A 95 6.38 2.06 -13.35
C LYS A 95 5.71 3.41 -13.62
N HIS A 96 4.60 3.70 -12.93
CA HIS A 96 3.91 4.99 -13.06
C HIS A 96 3.55 5.54 -11.67
N GLY A 97 3.74 6.84 -11.50
CA GLY A 97 3.32 7.56 -10.30
C GLY A 97 1.82 7.81 -10.24
N PHE A 98 1.37 8.47 -9.17
CA PHE A 98 -0.02 8.90 -9.01
C PHE A 98 -0.53 9.75 -10.19
N ASP A 99 0.34 10.58 -10.77
CA ASP A 99 0.09 11.43 -11.92
C ASP A 99 0.07 10.69 -13.27
N LYS A 100 0.14 9.35 -13.24
CA LYS A 100 0.28 8.47 -14.42
C LYS A 100 1.55 8.71 -15.25
N ALA A 101 2.45 9.57 -14.80
CA ALA A 101 3.74 9.75 -15.46
C ALA A 101 4.65 8.55 -15.16
N TYR A 102 5.53 8.22 -16.14
CA TYR A 102 6.54 7.19 -15.92
C TYR A 102 7.43 7.55 -14.73
N SER A 103 7.65 6.59 -13.86
CA SER A 103 8.53 6.69 -12.71
C SER A 103 9.10 5.32 -12.33
N ASP A 104 10.39 5.26 -12.07
CA ASP A 104 11.03 4.05 -11.51
C ASP A 104 10.63 3.79 -10.06
N TYR A 105 10.04 4.76 -9.37
CA TYR A 105 9.49 4.65 -8.04
C TYR A 105 8.11 3.98 -8.02
N GLY A 106 7.35 4.13 -9.12
CA GLY A 106 5.97 3.66 -9.19
C GLY A 106 5.07 4.33 -8.15
N CYS A 107 3.96 3.69 -7.88
CA CYS A 107 3.03 3.99 -6.79
C CYS A 107 2.60 2.68 -6.14
N PRO A 108 2.35 2.58 -4.83
CA PRO A 108 1.72 1.40 -4.25
C PRO A 108 0.42 1.06 -4.96
N TYR A 109 0.19 -0.22 -5.23
CA TYR A 109 -1.00 -0.63 -5.96
C TYR A 109 -1.52 -1.99 -5.52
N VAL A 110 -2.82 -2.16 -5.59
CA VAL A 110 -3.53 -3.41 -5.32
C VAL A 110 -3.43 -4.32 -6.55
N GLN A 111 -3.23 -5.60 -6.29
CA GLN A 111 -3.25 -6.65 -7.32
C GLN A 111 -4.61 -6.67 -8.03
N GLU A 112 -4.61 -6.93 -9.34
CA GLU A 112 -5.77 -6.77 -10.22
C GLU A 112 -6.97 -7.66 -9.91
N ASP A 113 -6.75 -8.83 -9.29
CA ASP A 113 -7.81 -9.78 -8.94
C ASP A 113 -8.47 -9.48 -7.58
N CYS A 114 -7.89 -8.56 -6.77
CA CYS A 114 -8.47 -8.15 -5.50
C CYS A 114 -9.63 -7.18 -5.70
N ASP A 115 -10.71 -7.34 -4.96
CA ASP A 115 -11.77 -6.34 -4.81
C ASP A 115 -11.51 -5.50 -3.53
N VAL A 116 -11.52 -4.19 -3.65
CA VAL A 116 -11.33 -3.25 -2.53
C VAL A 116 -12.66 -2.70 -2.03
N GLN A 117 -13.70 -2.75 -2.83
CA GLN A 117 -15.03 -2.19 -2.50
C GLN A 117 -15.88 -3.18 -1.71
N GLU A 118 -15.88 -4.44 -2.16
CA GLU A 118 -16.35 -5.61 -1.42
C GLU A 118 -15.10 -6.43 -1.08
N PRO A 119 -14.41 -6.10 0.03
CA PRO A 119 -13.03 -6.51 0.22
C PRO A 119 -12.86 -8.01 0.12
N SER A 120 -11.96 -8.44 -0.77
CA SER A 120 -11.46 -9.81 -0.79
C SER A 120 -10.85 -10.19 0.57
N ASP A 121 -10.83 -11.46 0.90
CA ASP A 121 -10.25 -11.97 2.15
C ASP A 121 -8.77 -11.60 2.30
N ASN A 122 -8.08 -11.38 1.18
CA ASN A 122 -6.69 -10.92 1.15
C ASN A 122 -6.47 -9.84 0.09
N LEU A 123 -6.20 -8.63 0.53
CA LEU A 123 -5.81 -7.51 -0.34
C LEU A 123 -4.29 -7.48 -0.51
N VAL A 124 -3.81 -7.86 -1.69
CA VAL A 124 -2.37 -7.85 -2.00
C VAL A 124 -1.95 -6.48 -2.51
N ILE A 125 -1.16 -5.76 -1.71
CA ILE A 125 -0.64 -4.43 -2.06
C ILE A 125 0.85 -4.52 -2.38
N TYR A 126 1.22 -4.13 -3.59
CA TYR A 126 2.61 -4.06 -4.06
C TYR A 126 3.20 -2.66 -3.87
N GLY A 127 4.49 -2.60 -3.63
CA GLY A 127 5.24 -1.35 -3.59
C GLY A 127 6.75 -1.59 -3.71
N HIS A 128 7.46 -0.65 -4.34
CA HIS A 128 8.91 -0.75 -4.47
C HIS A 128 9.64 -0.62 -3.14
N HIS A 129 10.77 -1.33 -3.02
CA HIS A 129 11.78 -1.10 -2.00
C HIS A 129 12.89 -0.24 -2.61
N MET A 130 12.89 1.07 -2.33
CA MET A 130 13.87 1.99 -2.89
C MET A 130 15.09 2.15 -1.97
N SER A 131 16.29 2.22 -2.57
CA SER A 131 17.54 2.35 -1.81
C SER A 131 17.69 3.66 -1.03
N ASN A 132 16.93 4.71 -1.42
CA ASN A 132 16.89 5.99 -0.72
C ASN A 132 15.94 5.98 0.50
N GLY A 133 15.32 4.85 0.84
CA GLY A 133 14.40 4.71 1.98
C GLY A 133 12.95 5.07 1.69
N SER A 134 12.60 5.44 0.45
CA SER A 134 11.21 5.74 0.07
C SER A 134 10.42 4.48 -0.30
N MET A 135 9.16 4.67 -0.62
CA MET A 135 8.17 3.65 -0.92
C MET A 135 8.06 2.64 0.25
N PHE A 136 8.09 1.35 -0.01
CA PHE A 136 7.99 0.30 1.03
C PHE A 136 9.34 -0.08 1.66
N ALA A 137 10.40 0.70 1.44
CA ALA A 137 11.72 0.40 2.02
C ALA A 137 11.69 0.29 3.55
N HIS A 138 10.85 1.07 4.23
CA HIS A 138 10.73 1.02 5.69
C HIS A 138 10.05 -0.24 6.25
N LEU A 139 9.47 -1.12 5.40
CA LEU A 139 9.07 -2.46 5.85
C LEU A 139 10.26 -3.28 6.39
N GLU A 140 11.50 -2.95 5.96
CA GLU A 140 12.72 -3.55 6.51
C GLU A 140 12.90 -3.34 8.03
N LYS A 141 12.32 -2.28 8.62
CA LYS A 141 12.33 -2.02 10.06
C LYS A 141 11.64 -3.14 10.84
N PHE A 142 10.62 -3.76 10.25
CA PHE A 142 9.85 -4.86 10.85
C PHE A 142 10.64 -6.19 10.94
N LYS A 143 11.87 -6.27 10.46
CA LYS A 143 12.78 -7.36 10.81
C LYS A 143 13.11 -7.38 12.31
N SER A 144 12.98 -6.24 12.99
CA SER A 144 13.09 -6.13 14.44
C SER A 144 11.73 -6.40 15.08
N LYS A 145 11.69 -7.40 15.98
CA LYS A 145 10.51 -7.66 16.80
C LYS A 145 10.19 -6.48 17.72
N ASP A 146 11.21 -5.76 18.20
CA ASP A 146 11.03 -4.60 19.06
C ASP A 146 10.32 -3.48 18.29
N PHE A 147 10.75 -3.20 17.03
CA PHE A 147 10.07 -2.22 16.19
C PHE A 147 8.61 -2.64 15.94
N TRP A 148 8.36 -3.91 15.58
CA TRP A 148 7.00 -4.42 15.41
C TRP A 148 6.15 -4.24 16.68
N SER A 149 6.71 -4.50 17.87
CA SER A 149 5.94 -4.42 19.12
C SER A 149 5.42 -3.01 19.41
N GLU A 150 6.10 -1.98 18.92
CA GLU A 150 5.72 -0.57 19.03
C GLU A 150 4.85 -0.09 17.86
N HIS A 151 4.86 -0.80 16.71
CA HIS A 151 4.21 -0.39 15.46
C HIS A 151 3.38 -1.54 14.88
N ARG A 152 2.42 -2.03 15.66
CA ARG A 152 1.65 -3.25 15.31
C ARG A 152 0.61 -3.03 14.22
N MET A 153 0.22 -1.78 13.96
CA MET A 153 -0.91 -1.43 13.11
C MET A 153 -0.47 -0.83 11.79
N ILE A 154 -1.17 -1.21 10.73
CA ILE A 154 -1.14 -0.59 9.42
C ILE A 154 -2.48 0.07 9.21
N THR A 155 -2.51 1.36 8.90
CA THR A 155 -3.72 2.03 8.46
C THR A 155 -3.84 1.89 6.94
N PHE A 156 -4.95 1.35 6.47
CA PHE A 156 -5.32 1.35 5.07
C PHE A 156 -6.77 1.83 4.94
N ASN A 157 -6.92 3.12 4.65
CA ASN A 157 -8.24 3.69 4.37
C ASN A 157 -8.60 3.40 2.92
N THR A 158 -9.74 2.78 2.69
CA THR A 158 -10.34 2.69 1.35
C THR A 158 -10.92 4.06 0.97
N LEU A 159 -11.54 4.19 -0.19
CA LEU A 159 -12.19 5.46 -0.56
C LEU A 159 -13.36 5.83 0.36
N THR A 160 -13.93 4.87 1.06
CA THR A 160 -15.16 5.06 1.85
C THR A 160 -15.02 4.73 3.32
N ASP A 161 -14.02 3.92 3.71
CA ASP A 161 -13.92 3.37 5.05
C ASP A 161 -12.51 3.55 5.65
N LYS A 162 -12.46 3.96 6.92
CA LYS A 162 -11.21 4.00 7.70
C LYS A 162 -10.96 2.64 8.33
N GLN A 163 -9.79 2.05 8.05
CA GLN A 163 -9.47 0.69 8.46
C GLN A 163 -8.07 0.60 9.06
N GLU A 164 -7.93 -0.24 10.08
CA GLU A 164 -6.67 -0.56 10.73
C GLU A 164 -6.46 -2.08 10.72
N TYR A 165 -5.26 -2.50 10.35
CA TYR A 165 -4.87 -3.90 10.24
C TYR A 165 -3.74 -4.21 11.21
N GLU A 166 -3.90 -5.23 12.05
CA GLU A 166 -2.85 -5.70 12.93
C GLU A 166 -1.90 -6.65 12.18
N ILE A 167 -0.58 -6.46 12.36
CA ILE A 167 0.43 -7.25 11.68
C ILE A 167 0.50 -8.66 12.31
N VAL A 168 0.01 -9.66 11.58
CA VAL A 168 0.00 -11.08 11.98
C VAL A 168 1.35 -11.74 11.78
N ALA A 169 2.03 -11.47 10.66
CA ALA A 169 3.31 -12.09 10.31
C ALA A 169 4.19 -11.13 9.53
N VAL A 170 5.49 -11.20 9.78
CA VAL A 170 6.53 -10.50 9.00
C VAL A 170 7.50 -11.55 8.49
N PHE A 171 7.67 -11.65 7.18
CA PHE A 171 8.58 -12.63 6.58
C PHE A 171 9.28 -12.08 5.33
N ARG A 172 10.35 -12.73 4.96
CA ARG A 172 11.08 -12.46 3.73
C ARG A 172 11.22 -13.76 2.95
N THR A 173 10.77 -13.75 1.71
CA THR A 173 10.82 -14.92 0.84
C THR A 173 11.19 -14.50 -0.59
N VAL A 174 11.40 -15.49 -1.44
CA VAL A 174 11.64 -15.31 -2.87
C VAL A 174 10.34 -15.53 -3.62
N VAL A 175 10.06 -14.71 -4.62
CA VAL A 175 8.95 -14.94 -5.54
C VAL A 175 9.34 -16.06 -6.49
N TYR A 176 8.72 -17.22 -6.35
CA TYR A 176 8.95 -18.40 -7.18
C TYR A 176 7.96 -18.39 -8.35
N THR A 177 8.44 -18.11 -9.55
CA THR A 177 7.59 -18.13 -10.77
C THR A 177 7.30 -19.54 -11.26
N ASP A 178 8.26 -20.46 -11.13
CA ASP A 178 8.27 -21.75 -11.83
C ASP A 178 8.15 -22.98 -10.93
N SER A 179 8.03 -22.81 -9.60
CA SER A 179 7.82 -23.93 -8.68
C SER A 179 6.33 -24.09 -8.36
N PRO A 180 5.69 -25.21 -8.74
CA PRO A 180 4.30 -25.47 -8.40
C PRO A 180 4.07 -25.71 -6.91
N GLU A 181 5.11 -26.14 -6.16
CA GLU A 181 5.04 -26.44 -4.73
C GLU A 181 5.35 -25.23 -3.84
N ALA A 182 5.82 -24.10 -4.42
CA ALA A 182 6.15 -22.92 -3.65
C ALA A 182 4.88 -22.23 -3.14
N PHE A 183 4.91 -21.79 -1.89
CA PHE A 183 3.84 -20.97 -1.32
C PHE A 183 3.80 -19.60 -1.97
N LYS A 184 2.82 -19.39 -2.86
CA LYS A 184 2.60 -18.15 -3.60
C LYS A 184 1.58 -17.28 -2.87
N PHE A 185 1.93 -16.76 -1.69
CA PHE A 185 1.06 -15.95 -0.83
C PHE A 185 0.36 -14.81 -1.57
N TYR A 186 1.01 -14.24 -2.59
CA TYR A 186 0.50 -13.15 -3.42
C TYR A 186 -0.57 -13.58 -4.45
N ARG A 187 -0.95 -14.87 -4.50
CA ARG A 187 -2.03 -15.41 -5.34
C ARG A 187 -3.25 -15.83 -4.56
N PHE A 188 -3.16 -15.83 -3.25
CA PHE A 188 -4.31 -16.07 -2.41
C PHE A 188 -5.10 -14.77 -2.33
N ILE A 189 -6.33 -14.78 -2.80
CA ILE A 189 -7.24 -13.61 -2.83
C ILE A 189 -8.45 -13.87 -1.96
N ASP A 190 -9.25 -14.88 -2.28
CA ASP A 190 -10.42 -15.28 -1.52
C ASP A 190 -10.30 -16.75 -1.13
N ALA A 191 -10.75 -17.08 0.07
CA ALA A 191 -10.80 -18.44 0.59
C ALA A 191 -12.13 -19.11 0.20
N GLU A 192 -12.07 -20.38 -0.20
CA GLU A 192 -13.29 -21.16 -0.43
C GLU A 192 -13.89 -21.67 0.92
N SER A 193 -13.14 -21.60 2.00
CA SER A 193 -13.55 -22.04 3.34
C SER A 193 -12.66 -21.48 4.44
N ALA A 194 -13.17 -21.46 5.68
CA ALA A 194 -12.40 -21.11 6.87
C ALA A 194 -11.11 -21.96 7.02
N ASN A 195 -11.16 -23.24 6.68
CA ASN A 195 -9.97 -24.10 6.74
C ASN A 195 -8.87 -23.64 5.76
N GLU A 196 -9.23 -23.20 4.57
CA GLU A 196 -8.28 -22.69 3.58
C GLU A 196 -7.66 -21.36 4.04
N PHE A 197 -8.46 -20.48 4.63
CA PHE A 197 -7.97 -19.26 5.24
C PHE A 197 -6.99 -19.55 6.40
N ASP A 198 -7.37 -20.44 7.30
CA ASP A 198 -6.54 -20.86 8.44
C ASP A 198 -5.22 -21.47 7.97
N ASP A 199 -5.24 -22.33 6.94
CA ASP A 199 -4.04 -22.91 6.33
C ASP A 199 -3.14 -21.84 5.69
N PHE A 200 -3.72 -20.83 5.05
CA PHE A 200 -2.98 -19.69 4.50
C PHE A 200 -2.28 -18.90 5.61
N ILE A 201 -3.00 -18.55 6.68
CA ILE A 201 -2.43 -17.84 7.83
C ILE A 201 -1.35 -18.67 8.51
N ALA A 202 -1.56 -19.98 8.69
CA ALA A 202 -0.56 -20.87 9.27
C ALA A 202 0.75 -20.88 8.46
N LYS A 203 0.67 -20.95 7.13
CA LYS A 203 1.84 -20.88 6.25
C LYS A 203 2.56 -19.53 6.31
N CYS A 204 1.82 -18.43 6.39
CA CYS A 204 2.43 -17.10 6.61
C CYS A 204 3.20 -17.05 7.93
N LYS A 205 2.64 -17.63 9.00
CA LYS A 205 3.27 -17.69 10.33
C LYS A 205 4.48 -18.63 10.36
N GLU A 206 4.49 -19.73 9.62
CA GLU A 206 5.66 -20.61 9.46
C GLU A 206 6.85 -19.90 8.83
N LEU A 207 6.61 -18.95 7.90
CA LEU A 207 7.65 -18.15 7.27
C LEU A 207 8.10 -16.96 8.12
N ALA A 208 7.35 -16.62 9.19
CA ALA A 208 7.58 -15.42 9.96
C ALA A 208 8.95 -15.39 10.64
N LEU A 209 9.58 -14.23 10.65
CA LEU A 209 10.88 -13.99 11.31
C LEU A 209 10.80 -14.16 12.83
N TYR A 210 9.61 -14.00 13.39
CA TYR A 210 9.31 -14.13 14.82
C TYR A 210 7.81 -14.37 15.00
N ASP A 211 7.46 -14.96 16.13
CA ASP A 211 6.07 -15.10 16.53
C ASP A 211 5.53 -13.76 17.05
N THR A 212 4.45 -13.29 16.45
CA THR A 212 3.72 -12.08 16.84
C THR A 212 2.70 -12.36 17.96
N GLY A 213 2.25 -13.59 18.11
CA GLY A 213 1.14 -13.96 18.98
C GLY A 213 -0.23 -13.49 18.49
N VAL A 214 -0.30 -12.80 17.33
CA VAL A 214 -1.55 -12.33 16.73
C VAL A 214 -2.20 -13.47 15.95
N THR A 215 -3.52 -13.57 16.02
CA THR A 215 -4.35 -14.51 15.25
C THR A 215 -5.20 -13.74 14.24
N ALA A 216 -5.54 -14.38 13.13
CA ALA A 216 -6.55 -13.90 12.18
C ALA A 216 -7.65 -14.98 12.12
N GLU A 217 -8.88 -14.51 12.01
CA GLU A 217 -10.09 -15.35 11.91
C GLU A 217 -10.77 -15.04 10.56
N TYR A 218 -11.33 -16.10 9.94
CA TYR A 218 -12.11 -16.02 8.69
C TYR A 218 -13.49 -15.41 8.92
#